data_9505b21b00d81fe3582a3d7a1729bdb3
#
_entry.id   9505b21b00d81fe3582a3d7a1729bdb3
#
_cell.length_a   1.000
_cell.length_b   1.000
_cell.length_c   1.000
_cell.angle_alpha   90.00
_cell.angle_beta   90.00
_cell.angle_gamma   90.00
#
_symmetry.space_group_name_H-M   'P 1'
#
loop_
_entity.id
_entity.type
_entity.pdbx_description
1 polymer ?
#
loop_
_entity_poly.entity_id
_entity_poly.type
_entity_poly.pdbx_seq_one_letter_code
_entity_poly.pdbx_strand_id
1 'polypeptide(L)'
;ALTLAGCLFSCQQSQKEVENQLDENKFVHIEGACLIEPDGDTLHIKGTNLGNWLNPEGYMFGFTNTNSARMINQMFCELVGPDFTADFWKQFKDNYITRRDIEFIAGLGANTIRLPFHYKLFTDEDYMGLTAEQDGFARVDSVVNWCRDNKLYLILDMHDAPGGQTGDNIDDSYGYPWLFESERSQQLFCDIWRNIAERYKNEPVILGYELINEPIAPYFDNMEELNGKLEALHKRAVKAIREVDTNHIILLGGSQWNGNFKPFKDAKYDDKLMYTCHRYGGAPTKEAIQEFIAFRDSVNLPMYMGEIGHNTSEWQSSFCKVMEENNIGWTFWPYKKKDDSCIMGIQMPDNWNHIVAFSESPRGSYAEIRKARPDQQMVRKAMNDFIQNCKKENCIPQKEYIHSLGFSFQ
;
A
#
# COMPACT_ATOMS: atom_id res chain seq x y z
N ALA A 1 40.71 -6.48 -43.59
CA ALA A 1 39.44 -5.79 -43.30
C ALA A 1 38.47 -6.61 -42.42
N LEU A 2 38.71 -7.92 -42.20
CA LEU A 2 37.84 -8.77 -41.37
C LEU A 2 38.24 -8.79 -39.86
N THR A 3 39.42 -8.32 -39.50
CA THR A 3 39.92 -8.38 -38.11
C THR A 3 39.54 -7.14 -37.26
N LEU A 4 39.17 -6.00 -37.85
CA LEU A 4 38.75 -4.82 -37.11
C LEU A 4 37.25 -4.85 -36.68
N ALA A 5 36.39 -5.55 -37.44
CA ALA A 5 34.96 -5.62 -37.11
C ALA A 5 34.69 -6.55 -35.90
N GLY A 6 35.50 -7.58 -35.71
CA GLY A 6 35.36 -8.49 -34.55
C GLY A 6 35.73 -7.85 -33.19
N CYS A 7 36.73 -6.95 -33.18
CA CYS A 7 37.15 -6.25 -31.97
C CYS A 7 36.14 -5.16 -31.52
N LEU A 8 35.46 -4.49 -32.47
CA LEU A 8 34.45 -3.48 -32.16
C LEU A 8 33.16 -4.10 -31.58
N PHE A 9 32.74 -5.27 -32.09
CA PHE A 9 31.59 -6.01 -31.55
C PHE A 9 31.86 -6.57 -30.15
N SER A 10 33.06 -7.08 -29.88
CA SER A 10 33.45 -7.57 -28.56
C SER A 10 33.55 -6.43 -27.53
N CYS A 11 34.07 -5.25 -27.92
CA CYS A 11 34.12 -4.06 -27.03
C CYS A 11 32.73 -3.50 -26.74
N GLN A 12 31.83 -3.47 -27.72
CA GLN A 12 30.45 -2.98 -27.47
C GLN A 12 29.65 -3.97 -26.63
N GLN A 13 29.88 -5.27 -26.76
CA GLN A 13 29.20 -6.28 -25.95
C GLN A 13 29.73 -6.25 -24.52
N SER A 14 31.04 -6.10 -24.29
CA SER A 14 31.61 -5.93 -22.95
C SER A 14 31.24 -4.59 -22.27
N GLN A 15 31.12 -3.50 -23.04
CA GLN A 15 30.62 -2.23 -22.50
C GLN A 15 29.14 -2.32 -22.10
N LYS A 16 28.29 -2.96 -22.89
CA LYS A 16 26.89 -3.20 -22.53
C LYS A 16 26.74 -4.12 -21.31
N GLU A 17 27.58 -5.14 -21.19
CA GLU A 17 27.60 -6.03 -20.04
C GLU A 17 28.07 -5.32 -18.76
N VAL A 18 29.07 -4.44 -18.87
CA VAL A 18 29.56 -3.60 -17.76
C VAL A 18 28.55 -2.50 -17.39
N GLU A 19 27.91 -1.86 -18.37
CA GLU A 19 26.82 -0.89 -18.11
C GLU A 19 25.62 -1.57 -17.48
N ASN A 20 25.22 -2.76 -17.91
CA ASN A 20 24.15 -3.54 -17.27
C ASN A 20 24.54 -3.96 -15.84
N GLN A 21 25.76 -4.43 -15.58
CA GLN A 21 26.23 -4.77 -14.24
C GLN A 21 26.31 -3.54 -13.32
N LEU A 22 26.70 -2.37 -13.85
CA LEU A 22 26.70 -1.12 -13.08
C LEU A 22 25.29 -0.59 -12.79
N ASP A 23 24.31 -0.91 -13.65
CA ASP A 23 22.90 -0.54 -13.41
C ASP A 23 22.21 -1.51 -12.44
N GLU A 24 22.52 -2.82 -12.49
CA GLU A 24 22.00 -3.80 -11.53
C GLU A 24 22.47 -3.52 -10.09
N ASN A 25 23.66 -2.98 -9.90
CA ASN A 25 24.21 -2.63 -8.57
C ASN A 25 23.55 -1.41 -7.89
N LYS A 26 22.57 -0.77 -8.52
CA LYS A 26 21.83 0.34 -7.89
C LYS A 26 20.59 -0.11 -7.10
N PHE A 27 20.13 -1.33 -7.32
CA PHE A 27 18.90 -1.83 -6.75
C PHE A 27 19.18 -2.71 -5.52
N VAL A 28 18.26 -2.68 -4.57
CA VAL A 28 18.21 -3.71 -3.55
C VAL A 28 18.00 -5.06 -4.22
N HIS A 29 18.76 -6.05 -3.82
CA HIS A 29 18.66 -7.41 -4.37
C HIS A 29 18.46 -8.46 -3.28
N ILE A 30 18.21 -9.69 -3.69
CA ILE A 30 17.86 -10.78 -2.79
C ILE A 30 19.04 -11.77 -2.69
N GLU A 31 19.46 -12.07 -1.46
CA GLU A 31 20.37 -13.17 -1.15
C GLU A 31 19.73 -14.10 -0.11
N GLY A 32 19.19 -15.23 -0.56
CA GLY A 32 18.42 -16.12 0.30
C GLY A 32 17.21 -15.43 0.90
N ALA A 33 17.06 -15.44 2.22
CA ALA A 33 15.98 -14.78 2.93
C ALA A 33 16.30 -13.33 3.34
N CYS A 34 17.32 -12.70 2.74
CA CYS A 34 17.76 -11.35 3.05
C CYS A 34 17.60 -10.40 1.86
N LEU A 35 17.38 -9.13 2.18
CA LEU A 35 17.49 -8.00 1.25
C LEU A 35 18.85 -7.37 1.41
N ILE A 36 19.56 -7.12 0.32
CA ILE A 36 20.90 -6.54 0.32
C ILE A 36 20.85 -5.20 -0.41
N GLU A 37 21.34 -4.16 0.24
CA GLU A 37 21.46 -2.82 -0.33
C GLU A 37 22.61 -2.74 -1.35
N PRO A 38 22.64 -1.73 -2.22
CA PRO A 38 23.69 -1.57 -3.23
C PRO A 38 25.13 -1.49 -2.69
N ASP A 39 25.29 -1.10 -1.43
CA ASP A 39 26.59 -1.05 -0.73
C ASP A 39 27.01 -2.37 -0.08
N GLY A 40 26.14 -3.39 -0.12
CA GLY A 40 26.36 -4.72 0.43
C GLY A 40 25.82 -4.92 1.84
N ASP A 41 25.25 -3.90 2.47
CA ASP A 41 24.64 -4.03 3.78
C ASP A 41 23.26 -4.71 3.70
N THR A 42 22.86 -5.38 4.78
CA THR A 42 21.53 -5.98 4.86
C THR A 42 20.47 -4.92 5.14
N LEU A 43 19.47 -4.81 4.27
CA LEU A 43 18.31 -3.95 4.50
C LEU A 43 17.31 -4.63 5.45
N HIS A 44 17.13 -4.05 6.61
CA HIS A 44 16.03 -4.38 7.52
C HIS A 44 14.92 -3.35 7.37
N ILE A 45 13.83 -3.72 6.69
CA ILE A 45 12.68 -2.82 6.49
C ILE A 45 12.14 -2.37 7.85
N LYS A 46 12.07 -1.05 8.05
CA LYS A 46 11.49 -0.41 9.22
C LYS A 46 10.79 0.88 8.78
N GLY A 47 9.46 0.86 8.79
CA GLY A 47 8.74 1.95 8.17
C GLY A 47 7.29 2.09 8.55
N THR A 48 6.55 2.80 7.71
CA THR A 48 5.12 3.04 7.91
C THR A 48 4.36 3.05 6.59
N ASN A 49 3.04 2.87 6.70
CA ASN A 49 2.11 2.89 5.59
C ASN A 49 1.46 4.27 5.44
N LEU A 50 1.39 4.81 4.23
CA LEU A 50 0.64 6.03 3.91
C LEU A 50 -0.86 5.71 3.70
N GLY A 51 -1.46 4.95 4.62
CA GLY A 51 -2.86 4.53 4.57
C GLY A 51 -3.84 5.70 4.53
N ASN A 52 -5.05 5.46 4.06
CA ASN A 52 -6.14 6.41 3.91
C ASN A 52 -5.94 7.52 2.86
N TRP A 53 -4.78 7.65 2.27
CA TRP A 53 -4.49 8.75 1.34
C TRP A 53 -4.98 8.48 -0.08
N LEU A 54 -4.44 7.44 -0.72
CA LEU A 54 -4.77 7.06 -2.09
C LEU A 54 -5.74 5.87 -2.18
N ASN A 55 -6.12 5.32 -1.05
CA ASN A 55 -7.23 4.38 -0.85
C ASN A 55 -7.90 4.67 0.50
N PRO A 56 -8.93 5.53 0.55
CA PRO A 56 -9.62 5.88 1.79
C PRO A 56 -10.44 4.72 2.34
N GLU A 57 -10.38 4.56 3.67
CA GLU A 57 -11.14 3.57 4.42
C GLU A 57 -12.04 4.23 5.47
N GLY A 58 -13.28 3.75 5.58
CA GLY A 58 -14.32 4.40 6.37
C GLY A 58 -13.98 4.60 7.84
N TYR A 59 -13.37 3.60 8.49
CA TYR A 59 -13.04 3.71 9.91
C TYR A 59 -12.05 4.84 10.23
N MET A 60 -11.20 5.21 9.28
CA MET A 60 -10.25 6.33 9.43
C MET A 60 -10.94 7.70 9.46
N PHE A 61 -12.19 7.77 9.00
CA PHE A 61 -13.08 8.93 9.13
C PHE A 61 -14.08 8.79 10.28
N GLY A 62 -14.14 7.61 10.92
CA GLY A 62 -15.11 7.28 11.98
C GLY A 62 -16.39 6.65 11.46
N PHE A 63 -16.45 6.19 10.21
CA PHE A 63 -17.60 5.50 9.64
C PHE A 63 -17.53 4.00 9.94
N THR A 64 -18.68 3.37 10.20
CA THR A 64 -18.79 1.94 10.51
C THR A 64 -19.28 1.13 9.31
N ASN A 65 -20.31 1.63 8.63
CA ASN A 65 -20.97 0.92 7.54
C ASN A 65 -20.64 1.48 6.14
N THR A 66 -19.99 2.64 6.08
CA THR A 66 -19.53 3.29 4.84
C THR A 66 -18.03 3.10 4.75
N ASN A 67 -17.59 1.94 4.25
CA ASN A 67 -16.23 1.45 4.49
C ASN A 67 -15.26 1.67 3.33
N SER A 68 -15.66 1.41 2.09
CA SER A 68 -14.77 1.49 0.93
C SER A 68 -14.72 2.88 0.30
N ALA A 69 -13.69 3.14 -0.50
CA ALA A 69 -13.50 4.40 -1.22
C ALA A 69 -14.74 4.81 -2.03
N ARG A 70 -15.35 3.87 -2.77
CA ARG A 70 -16.58 4.08 -3.55
C ARG A 70 -17.76 4.46 -2.64
N MET A 71 -17.95 3.76 -1.54
CA MET A 71 -19.06 4.02 -0.61
C MET A 71 -18.91 5.38 0.07
N ILE A 72 -17.69 5.77 0.45
CA ILE A 72 -17.40 7.08 1.04
C ILE A 72 -17.65 8.19 0.02
N ASN A 73 -17.18 8.04 -1.21
CA ASN A 73 -17.42 9.01 -2.28
C ASN A 73 -18.90 9.19 -2.57
N GLN A 74 -19.64 8.08 -2.70
CA GLN A 74 -21.10 8.12 -2.88
C GLN A 74 -21.78 8.85 -1.73
N MET A 75 -21.45 8.53 -0.49
CA MET A 75 -22.03 9.16 0.70
C MET A 75 -21.75 10.66 0.73
N PHE A 76 -20.53 11.10 0.39
CA PHE A 76 -20.21 12.52 0.30
C PHE A 76 -20.98 13.21 -0.84
N CYS A 77 -21.16 12.59 -2.00
CA CYS A 77 -22.00 13.11 -3.06
C CYS A 77 -23.47 13.26 -2.62
N GLU A 78 -24.00 12.30 -1.88
CA GLU A 78 -25.34 12.38 -1.30
C GLU A 78 -25.46 13.48 -0.23
N LEU A 79 -24.41 13.72 0.52
CA LEU A 79 -24.36 14.71 1.61
C LEU A 79 -24.24 16.14 1.08
N VAL A 80 -23.24 16.44 0.26
CA VAL A 80 -22.86 17.82 -0.10
C VAL A 80 -22.90 18.11 -1.61
N GLY A 81 -23.21 17.13 -2.43
CA GLY A 81 -23.25 17.22 -3.90
C GLY A 81 -21.91 16.88 -4.58
N PRO A 82 -21.94 16.49 -5.87
CA PRO A 82 -20.78 15.95 -6.57
C PRO A 82 -19.64 16.95 -6.72
N ASP A 83 -19.93 18.21 -7.04
CA ASP A 83 -18.88 19.22 -7.26
C ASP A 83 -18.06 19.50 -5.99
N PHE A 84 -18.74 19.71 -4.86
CA PHE A 84 -18.06 19.93 -3.59
C PHE A 84 -17.27 18.67 -3.15
N THR A 85 -17.81 17.49 -3.44
CA THR A 85 -17.13 16.22 -3.15
C THR A 85 -15.85 16.08 -3.97
N ALA A 86 -15.87 16.41 -5.26
CA ALA A 86 -14.69 16.38 -6.12
C ALA A 86 -13.60 17.37 -5.62
N ASP A 87 -14.02 18.59 -5.25
CA ASP A 87 -13.12 19.61 -4.69
C ASP A 87 -12.54 19.17 -3.34
N PHE A 88 -13.33 18.52 -2.48
CA PHE A 88 -12.88 17.96 -1.22
C PHE A 88 -11.79 16.90 -1.44
N TRP A 89 -12.02 15.93 -2.35
CA TRP A 89 -11.06 14.86 -2.62
C TRP A 89 -9.77 15.38 -3.25
N LYS A 90 -9.87 16.39 -4.11
CA LYS A 90 -8.67 17.05 -4.65
C LYS A 90 -7.85 17.67 -3.51
N GLN A 91 -8.47 18.46 -2.65
CA GLN A 91 -7.81 19.08 -1.51
C GLN A 91 -7.30 18.04 -0.51
N PHE A 92 -8.04 16.95 -0.27
CA PHE A 92 -7.61 15.85 0.58
C PHE A 92 -6.30 15.25 0.05
N LYS A 93 -6.25 14.87 -1.23
CA LYS A 93 -5.05 14.31 -1.83
C LYS A 93 -3.86 15.29 -1.83
N ASP A 94 -4.12 16.60 -1.94
CA ASP A 94 -3.06 17.63 -1.96
C ASP A 94 -2.50 17.95 -0.57
N ASN A 95 -3.24 17.66 0.51
CA ASN A 95 -2.89 18.11 1.87
C ASN A 95 -2.69 16.97 2.89
N TYR A 96 -3.24 15.77 2.64
CA TYR A 96 -3.18 14.66 3.61
C TYR A 96 -1.76 14.11 3.77
N ILE A 97 -1.07 13.86 2.63
CA ILE A 97 0.36 13.51 2.60
C ILE A 97 1.08 14.52 1.71
N THR A 98 2.15 15.08 2.24
CA THR A 98 2.99 16.08 1.59
C THR A 98 4.47 15.74 1.78
N ARG A 99 5.36 16.47 1.12
CA ARG A 99 6.82 16.37 1.35
C ARG A 99 7.18 16.42 2.85
N ARG A 100 6.51 17.29 3.63
CA ARG A 100 6.78 17.44 5.07
C ARG A 100 6.45 16.20 5.89
N ASP A 101 5.48 15.41 5.45
CA ASP A 101 5.16 14.12 6.08
C ASP A 101 6.30 13.12 5.83
N ILE A 102 6.83 13.07 4.62
CA ILE A 102 7.96 12.18 4.26
C ILE A 102 9.24 12.58 4.99
N GLU A 103 9.54 13.88 5.04
CA GLU A 103 10.66 14.41 5.82
C GLU A 103 10.54 14.07 7.32
N PHE A 104 9.33 14.14 7.87
CA PHE A 104 9.06 13.76 9.26
C PHE A 104 9.28 12.26 9.49
N ILE A 105 8.77 11.40 8.61
CA ILE A 105 8.95 9.95 8.68
C ILE A 105 10.45 9.59 8.64
N ALA A 106 11.21 10.18 7.72
CA ALA A 106 12.66 9.99 7.65
C ALA A 106 13.37 10.47 8.92
N GLY A 107 12.98 11.64 9.44
CA GLY A 107 13.49 12.20 10.69
C GLY A 107 13.18 11.37 11.94
N LEU A 108 12.23 10.43 11.89
CA LEU A 108 11.99 9.46 12.96
C LEU A 108 12.97 8.26 12.92
N GLY A 109 13.71 8.09 11.83
CA GLY A 109 14.60 6.95 11.61
C GLY A 109 13.98 5.77 10.87
N ALA A 110 12.85 5.98 10.18
CA ALA A 110 12.34 5.02 9.20
C ALA A 110 13.26 4.95 7.97
N ASN A 111 13.28 3.79 7.31
CA ASN A 111 14.01 3.60 6.05
C ASN A 111 13.09 3.23 4.87
N THR A 112 11.83 2.91 5.14
CA THR A 112 10.89 2.44 4.10
C THR A 112 9.50 3.04 4.29
N ILE A 113 8.88 3.37 3.18
CA ILE A 113 7.46 3.75 3.09
C ILE A 113 6.74 2.72 2.23
N ARG A 114 5.58 2.23 2.71
CA ARG A 114 4.62 1.50 1.90
C ARG A 114 3.50 2.45 1.47
N LEU A 115 3.23 2.51 0.16
CA LEU A 115 2.23 3.38 -0.44
C LEU A 115 1.03 2.58 -0.94
N PRO A 116 -0.02 2.45 -0.14
CA PRO A 116 -1.29 1.89 -0.58
C PRO A 116 -1.97 2.78 -1.61
N PHE A 117 -2.42 2.21 -2.72
CA PHE A 117 -3.17 2.94 -3.74
C PHE A 117 -4.32 2.12 -4.32
N HIS A 118 -5.34 2.83 -4.78
CA HIS A 118 -6.46 2.29 -5.54
C HIS A 118 -6.09 2.18 -7.03
N TYR A 119 -6.43 1.08 -7.70
CA TYR A 119 -6.11 0.83 -9.11
C TYR A 119 -6.59 1.94 -10.07
N LYS A 120 -7.73 2.57 -9.76
CA LYS A 120 -8.30 3.65 -10.60
C LYS A 120 -7.42 4.88 -10.74
N LEU A 121 -6.44 5.06 -9.86
CA LEU A 121 -5.42 6.10 -10.02
C LEU A 121 -4.63 5.97 -11.34
N PHE A 122 -4.60 4.78 -11.92
CA PHE A 122 -3.84 4.46 -13.14
C PHE A 122 -4.76 4.10 -14.30
N THR A 123 -5.99 4.60 -14.28
CA THR A 123 -6.98 4.44 -15.35
C THR A 123 -7.64 5.77 -15.66
N ASP A 124 -8.43 5.83 -16.76
CA ASP A 124 -9.26 6.99 -17.09
C ASP A 124 -10.66 6.95 -16.42
N GLU A 125 -10.85 6.05 -15.44
CA GLU A 125 -12.05 6.04 -14.62
C GLU A 125 -12.05 7.19 -13.61
N ASP A 126 -13.21 7.80 -13.38
CA ASP A 126 -13.33 8.79 -12.31
C ASP A 126 -13.02 8.15 -10.95
N TYR A 127 -12.04 8.71 -10.27
CA TYR A 127 -11.67 8.30 -8.92
C TYR A 127 -11.50 9.52 -8.02
N MET A 128 -12.55 9.83 -7.26
CA MET A 128 -12.47 10.84 -6.22
C MET A 128 -11.86 12.16 -6.72
N GLY A 129 -12.42 12.68 -7.83
CA GLY A 129 -11.98 13.91 -8.47
C GLY A 129 -10.73 13.80 -9.34
N LEU A 130 -10.18 12.61 -9.56
CA LEU A 130 -9.16 12.32 -10.57
C LEU A 130 -9.82 11.60 -11.75
N THR A 131 -9.53 12.04 -12.96
CA THR A 131 -10.17 11.54 -14.18
C THR A 131 -9.18 11.15 -15.27
N ALA A 132 -7.89 11.15 -14.96
CA ALA A 132 -6.83 10.82 -15.90
C ALA A 132 -5.71 10.03 -15.23
N GLU A 133 -5.19 9.02 -15.92
CA GLU A 133 -4.05 8.18 -15.48
C GLU A 133 -2.83 9.02 -15.09
N GLN A 134 -2.56 10.12 -15.79
CA GLN A 134 -1.44 11.01 -15.52
C GLN A 134 -1.49 11.64 -14.10
N ASP A 135 -2.67 11.83 -13.54
CA ASP A 135 -2.83 12.38 -12.20
C ASP A 135 -2.32 11.40 -11.12
N GLY A 136 -2.58 10.10 -11.32
CA GLY A 136 -2.06 9.04 -10.45
C GLY A 136 -0.54 8.96 -10.52
N PHE A 137 0.02 8.92 -11.72
CA PHE A 137 1.48 8.91 -11.90
C PHE A 137 2.15 10.16 -11.35
N ALA A 138 1.58 11.36 -11.53
CA ALA A 138 2.15 12.59 -10.98
C ALA A 138 2.23 12.57 -9.43
N ARG A 139 1.29 11.91 -8.77
CA ARG A 139 1.31 11.74 -7.32
C ARG A 139 2.39 10.74 -6.88
N VAL A 140 2.49 9.60 -7.56
CA VAL A 140 3.54 8.61 -7.27
C VAL A 140 4.92 9.20 -7.56
N ASP A 141 5.11 9.93 -8.67
CA ASP A 141 6.36 10.65 -8.98
C ASP A 141 6.76 11.61 -7.86
N SER A 142 5.78 12.30 -7.26
CA SER A 142 6.05 13.19 -6.13
C SER A 142 6.57 12.41 -4.93
N VAL A 143 5.95 11.28 -4.59
CA VAL A 143 6.41 10.41 -3.47
C VAL A 143 7.79 9.84 -3.76
N VAL A 144 8.04 9.35 -4.97
CA VAL A 144 9.36 8.84 -5.40
C VAL A 144 10.43 9.91 -5.20
N ASN A 145 10.17 11.16 -5.64
CA ASN A 145 11.12 12.26 -5.46
C ASN A 145 11.34 12.58 -3.97
N TRP A 146 10.28 12.62 -3.17
CA TRP A 146 10.41 12.88 -1.74
C TRP A 146 11.16 11.77 -1.01
N CYS A 147 10.91 10.51 -1.34
CA CYS A 147 11.65 9.37 -0.79
C CYS A 147 13.13 9.41 -1.18
N ARG A 148 13.45 9.72 -2.45
CA ARG A 148 14.83 9.85 -2.93
C ARG A 148 15.59 10.94 -2.17
N ASP A 149 14.98 12.12 -2.00
CA ASP A 149 15.59 13.23 -1.29
C ASP A 149 15.85 12.92 0.20
N ASN A 150 15.05 12.01 0.78
CA ASN A 150 15.12 11.63 2.18
C ASN A 150 15.76 10.24 2.42
N LYS A 151 16.30 9.61 1.38
CA LYS A 151 16.95 8.28 1.45
C LYS A 151 16.03 7.19 2.03
N LEU A 152 14.78 7.20 1.61
CA LEU A 152 13.79 6.18 1.97
C LEU A 152 13.54 5.27 0.77
N TYR A 153 13.36 3.99 1.03
CA TYR A 153 12.80 3.06 0.04
C TYR A 153 11.27 3.20 -0.03
N LEU A 154 10.72 2.87 -1.20
CA LEU A 154 9.29 2.93 -1.46
C LEU A 154 8.77 1.56 -1.93
N ILE A 155 7.74 1.03 -1.28
CA ILE A 155 6.97 -0.12 -1.75
C ILE A 155 5.65 0.41 -2.33
N LEU A 156 5.36 0.11 -3.59
CA LEU A 156 4.08 0.40 -4.22
C LEU A 156 3.13 -0.77 -3.98
N ASP A 157 2.01 -0.52 -3.32
CA ASP A 157 1.02 -1.53 -2.93
C ASP A 157 -0.33 -1.27 -3.60
N MET A 158 -0.77 -2.18 -4.49
CA MET A 158 -2.14 -2.12 -5.00
C MET A 158 -3.09 -2.60 -3.91
N HIS A 159 -3.58 -1.66 -3.14
CA HIS A 159 -4.45 -1.88 -1.98
C HIS A 159 -5.89 -2.18 -2.37
N ASP A 160 -6.31 -1.71 -3.53
CA ASP A 160 -7.60 -2.00 -4.14
C ASP A 160 -7.38 -2.33 -5.62
N ALA A 161 -7.70 -3.56 -6.01
CA ALA A 161 -7.51 -4.11 -7.34
C ALA A 161 -8.81 -4.11 -8.15
N PRO A 162 -8.73 -4.17 -9.51
CA PRO A 162 -9.91 -4.23 -10.37
C PRO A 162 -10.86 -5.37 -9.99
N GLY A 163 -12.10 -5.04 -9.66
CA GLY A 163 -13.13 -6.00 -9.22
C GLY A 163 -13.09 -6.33 -7.73
N GLY A 164 -12.09 -5.87 -7.00
CA GLY A 164 -11.86 -6.17 -5.60
C GLY A 164 -11.21 -7.55 -5.39
N GLN A 165 -10.24 -7.61 -4.51
CA GLN A 165 -9.45 -8.81 -4.23
C GLN A 165 -9.79 -9.46 -2.89
N THR A 166 -10.26 -8.69 -1.92
CA THR A 166 -10.58 -9.15 -0.57
C THR A 166 -12.01 -9.60 -0.45
N GLY A 167 -12.94 -8.82 -1.01
CA GLY A 167 -14.39 -9.00 -0.89
C GLY A 167 -14.97 -8.36 0.37
N ASP A 168 -14.26 -7.44 1.00
CA ASP A 168 -14.63 -6.76 2.25
C ASP A 168 -14.31 -5.25 2.21
N ASN A 169 -14.31 -4.61 3.38
CA ASN A 169 -14.22 -3.17 3.60
C ASN A 169 -12.94 -2.48 3.08
N ILE A 170 -11.89 -3.20 2.82
CA ILE A 170 -10.59 -2.66 2.39
C ILE A 170 -10.48 -2.49 0.86
N ASP A 171 -11.46 -2.96 0.11
CA ASP A 171 -11.53 -2.80 -1.34
C ASP A 171 -12.92 -2.35 -1.84
N ASP A 172 -13.00 -1.91 -3.09
CA ASP A 172 -14.25 -1.50 -3.73
C ASP A 172 -15.06 -2.67 -4.33
N SER A 173 -14.84 -3.88 -3.84
CA SER A 173 -15.65 -5.05 -4.18
C SER A 173 -17.13 -4.84 -3.83
N TYR A 174 -17.98 -5.64 -4.41
CA TYR A 174 -19.40 -5.67 -4.09
C TYR A 174 -19.72 -6.82 -3.11
N GLY A 175 -18.87 -7.01 -2.08
CA GLY A 175 -19.00 -8.06 -1.07
C GLY A 175 -18.51 -9.43 -1.54
N TYR A 176 -17.71 -9.47 -2.61
CA TYR A 176 -17.10 -10.69 -3.13
C TYR A 176 -15.83 -10.34 -3.94
N PRO A 177 -14.74 -11.14 -3.88
CA PRO A 177 -13.49 -10.84 -4.57
C PRO A 177 -13.56 -11.15 -6.07
N TRP A 178 -14.25 -10.31 -6.83
CA TRP A 178 -14.54 -10.51 -8.26
C TRP A 178 -13.29 -10.52 -9.15
N LEU A 179 -12.15 -10.03 -8.67
CA LEU A 179 -10.88 -10.13 -9.38
C LEU A 179 -10.58 -11.57 -9.79
N PHE A 180 -10.87 -12.55 -8.91
CA PHE A 180 -10.59 -13.96 -9.16
C PHE A 180 -11.59 -14.64 -10.11
N GLU A 181 -12.70 -13.99 -10.45
CA GLU A 181 -13.74 -14.50 -11.36
C GLU A 181 -13.78 -13.77 -12.71
N SER A 182 -13.22 -12.57 -12.79
CA SER A 182 -13.32 -11.70 -13.96
C SER A 182 -12.02 -11.66 -14.75
N GLU A 183 -12.01 -12.29 -15.92
CA GLU A 183 -10.88 -12.22 -16.85
C GLU A 183 -10.54 -10.77 -17.25
N ARG A 184 -11.57 -9.92 -17.40
CA ARG A 184 -11.38 -8.48 -17.69
C ARG A 184 -10.63 -7.77 -16.54
N SER A 185 -11.02 -8.05 -15.29
CA SER A 185 -10.37 -7.46 -14.12
C SER A 185 -8.93 -7.94 -13.98
N GLN A 186 -8.68 -9.24 -14.21
CA GLN A 186 -7.35 -9.82 -14.19
C GLN A 186 -6.44 -9.24 -15.28
N GLN A 187 -6.97 -9.04 -16.50
CA GLN A 187 -6.21 -8.40 -17.57
C GLN A 187 -5.87 -6.95 -17.21
N LEU A 188 -6.85 -6.16 -16.76
CA LEU A 188 -6.64 -4.77 -16.33
C LEU A 188 -5.61 -4.69 -15.19
N PHE A 189 -5.69 -5.59 -14.22
CA PHE A 189 -4.70 -5.71 -13.14
C PHE A 189 -3.26 -5.90 -13.66
N CYS A 190 -3.08 -6.82 -14.60
CA CYS A 190 -1.78 -7.06 -15.23
C CYS A 190 -1.30 -5.86 -16.07
N ASP A 191 -2.20 -5.22 -16.81
CA ASP A 191 -1.87 -4.05 -17.64
C ASP A 191 -1.44 -2.86 -16.80
N ILE A 192 -2.12 -2.59 -15.68
CA ILE A 192 -1.75 -1.53 -14.74
C ILE A 192 -0.35 -1.79 -14.16
N TRP A 193 -0.09 -3.00 -13.67
CA TRP A 193 1.24 -3.34 -13.14
C TRP A 193 2.34 -3.25 -14.19
N ARG A 194 2.06 -3.68 -15.42
CA ARG A 194 3.01 -3.53 -16.54
C ARG A 194 3.30 -2.05 -16.83
N ASN A 195 2.29 -1.18 -16.80
CA ASN A 195 2.46 0.26 -17.04
C ASN A 195 3.25 0.94 -15.90
N ILE A 196 2.97 0.58 -14.64
CA ILE A 196 3.73 1.05 -13.47
C ILE A 196 5.20 0.59 -13.60
N ALA A 197 5.43 -0.67 -13.89
CA ALA A 197 6.76 -1.24 -14.04
C ALA A 197 7.54 -0.59 -15.20
N GLU A 198 6.91 -0.39 -16.38
CA GLU A 198 7.54 0.30 -17.52
C GLU A 198 8.00 1.71 -17.15
N ARG A 199 7.18 2.45 -16.39
CA ARG A 199 7.52 3.81 -15.95
C ARG A 199 8.70 3.83 -14.97
N TYR A 200 8.71 2.91 -14.01
CA TYR A 200 9.63 2.97 -12.89
C TYR A 200 10.80 1.98 -12.95
N LYS A 201 10.94 1.20 -14.00
CA LYS A 201 11.97 0.13 -14.15
C LYS A 201 13.42 0.54 -13.85
N ASN A 202 13.72 1.84 -13.91
CA ASN A 202 15.05 2.39 -13.65
C ASN A 202 15.12 3.20 -12.35
N GLU A 203 14.11 3.10 -11.48
CA GLU A 203 14.00 3.92 -10.27
C GLU A 203 14.37 3.12 -9.00
N PRO A 204 15.62 3.18 -8.53
CA PRO A 204 16.09 2.34 -7.42
C PRO A 204 15.53 2.73 -6.05
N VAL A 205 14.86 3.87 -5.93
CA VAL A 205 14.14 4.26 -4.70
C VAL A 205 12.95 3.33 -4.46
N ILE A 206 12.33 2.81 -5.53
CA ILE A 206 11.29 1.80 -5.40
C ILE A 206 11.97 0.48 -5.05
N LEU A 207 11.68 -0.03 -3.85
CA LEU A 207 12.13 -1.36 -3.41
C LEU A 207 11.45 -2.45 -4.21
N GLY A 208 10.15 -2.31 -4.43
CA GLY A 208 9.38 -3.30 -5.16
C GLY A 208 7.90 -2.99 -5.30
N TYR A 209 7.22 -3.91 -5.97
CA TYR A 209 5.80 -3.87 -6.30
C TYR A 209 5.06 -4.93 -5.49
N GLU A 210 4.23 -4.51 -4.54
CA GLU A 210 3.32 -5.39 -3.79
C GLU A 210 2.02 -5.53 -4.58
N LEU A 211 1.85 -6.72 -5.18
CA LEU A 211 0.87 -6.90 -6.24
C LEU A 211 -0.55 -6.72 -5.78
N ILE A 212 -0.91 -7.28 -4.62
CA ILE A 212 -2.28 -7.24 -4.08
C ILE A 212 -2.23 -7.20 -2.56
N ASN A 213 -2.92 -6.24 -1.96
CA ASN A 213 -3.17 -6.20 -0.53
C ASN A 213 -4.25 -7.20 -0.12
N GLU A 214 -3.98 -8.01 0.91
CA GLU A 214 -4.95 -8.82 1.68
C GLU A 214 -5.99 -9.59 0.86
N PRO A 215 -5.59 -10.43 -0.11
CA PRO A 215 -6.54 -11.13 -0.95
C PRO A 215 -7.37 -12.17 -0.18
N ILE A 216 -8.63 -12.32 -0.57
CA ILE A 216 -9.57 -13.39 -0.18
C ILE A 216 -9.81 -13.43 1.34
N ALA A 217 -10.84 -12.73 1.80
CA ALA A 217 -11.26 -12.81 3.20
C ALA A 217 -11.64 -14.25 3.64
N PRO A 218 -11.56 -14.59 4.94
CA PRO A 218 -11.59 -15.97 5.40
C PRO A 218 -12.99 -16.60 5.53
N TYR A 219 -14.05 -15.94 5.10
CA TYR A 219 -15.43 -16.35 5.36
C TYR A 219 -16.25 -16.68 4.11
N PHE A 220 -15.63 -16.83 2.93
CA PHE A 220 -16.34 -17.26 1.73
C PHE A 220 -16.52 -18.78 1.70
N ASP A 221 -17.70 -19.25 1.35
CA ASP A 221 -18.02 -20.70 1.26
C ASP A 221 -17.13 -21.42 0.24
N ASN A 222 -16.72 -20.71 -0.83
CA ASN A 222 -15.82 -21.22 -1.89
C ASN A 222 -14.35 -20.78 -1.70
N MET A 223 -13.92 -20.48 -0.50
CA MET A 223 -12.58 -19.99 -0.17
C MET A 223 -11.46 -20.85 -0.77
N GLU A 224 -11.58 -22.17 -0.72
CA GLU A 224 -10.57 -23.08 -1.28
C GLU A 224 -10.45 -22.98 -2.81
N GLU A 225 -11.57 -22.74 -3.51
CA GLU A 225 -11.56 -22.48 -4.95
C GLU A 225 -10.86 -21.15 -5.26
N LEU A 226 -11.19 -20.10 -4.52
CA LEU A 226 -10.56 -18.79 -4.65
C LEU A 226 -9.05 -18.85 -4.37
N ASN A 227 -8.65 -19.55 -3.29
CA ASN A 227 -7.25 -19.78 -2.96
C ASN A 227 -6.49 -20.45 -4.10
N GLY A 228 -7.11 -21.39 -4.80
CA GLY A 228 -6.52 -22.07 -5.97
C GLY A 228 -6.22 -21.15 -7.16
N LYS A 229 -6.82 -19.96 -7.20
CA LYS A 229 -6.62 -18.98 -8.30
C LYS A 229 -5.53 -17.95 -7.99
N LEU A 230 -5.13 -17.76 -6.72
CA LEU A 230 -4.23 -16.71 -6.28
C LEU A 230 -2.83 -16.80 -6.93
N GLU A 231 -2.18 -17.96 -6.83
CA GLU A 231 -0.84 -18.15 -7.38
C GLU A 231 -0.80 -17.96 -8.90
N ALA A 232 -1.82 -18.44 -9.61
CA ALA A 232 -1.91 -18.28 -11.06
C ALA A 232 -2.03 -16.81 -11.47
N LEU A 233 -2.81 -16.02 -10.73
CA LEU A 233 -2.94 -14.58 -10.97
C LEU A 233 -1.63 -13.84 -10.68
N HIS A 234 -0.95 -14.16 -9.57
CA HIS A 234 0.37 -13.60 -9.26
C HIS A 234 1.38 -13.89 -10.38
N LYS A 235 1.49 -15.15 -10.85
CA LYS A 235 2.37 -15.52 -11.95
C LYS A 235 2.07 -14.77 -13.23
N ARG A 236 0.78 -14.54 -13.53
CA ARG A 236 0.35 -13.75 -14.69
C ARG A 236 0.83 -12.29 -14.60
N ALA A 237 0.67 -11.66 -13.43
CA ALA A 237 1.13 -10.28 -13.20
C ALA A 237 2.67 -10.18 -13.22
N VAL A 238 3.36 -11.10 -12.55
CA VAL A 238 4.83 -11.16 -12.59
C VAL A 238 5.34 -11.27 -14.03
N LYS A 239 4.74 -12.14 -14.84
CA LYS A 239 5.09 -12.25 -16.25
C LYS A 239 4.92 -10.93 -17.00
N ALA A 240 3.81 -10.23 -16.80
CA ALA A 240 3.56 -8.93 -17.45
C ALA A 240 4.56 -7.85 -17.02
N ILE A 241 4.93 -7.81 -15.74
CA ILE A 241 5.97 -6.92 -15.21
C ILE A 241 7.33 -7.26 -15.82
N ARG A 242 7.72 -8.53 -15.86
CA ARG A 242 9.03 -8.98 -16.37
C ARG A 242 9.24 -8.76 -17.87
N GLU A 243 8.17 -8.52 -18.64
CA GLU A 243 8.29 -8.06 -20.03
C GLU A 243 8.99 -6.69 -20.15
N VAL A 244 8.94 -5.87 -19.11
CA VAL A 244 9.41 -4.47 -19.12
C VAL A 244 10.42 -4.15 -18.01
N ASP A 245 10.36 -4.85 -16.87
CA ASP A 245 11.17 -4.60 -15.68
C ASP A 245 11.75 -5.88 -15.09
N THR A 246 13.07 -5.99 -15.14
CA THR A 246 13.83 -7.09 -14.54
C THR A 246 14.58 -6.68 -13.26
N ASN A 247 14.43 -5.44 -12.80
CA ASN A 247 15.20 -4.88 -11.70
C ASN A 247 14.49 -5.03 -10.35
N HIS A 248 13.21 -4.67 -10.28
CA HIS A 248 12.49 -4.56 -9.01
C HIS A 248 12.09 -5.92 -8.42
N ILE A 249 12.05 -5.93 -7.09
CA ILE A 249 11.49 -7.03 -6.31
C ILE A 249 9.96 -7.01 -6.44
N ILE A 250 9.34 -8.19 -6.54
CA ILE A 250 7.89 -8.33 -6.55
C ILE A 250 7.46 -8.97 -5.23
N LEU A 251 6.54 -8.30 -4.54
CA LEU A 251 6.03 -8.72 -3.24
C LEU A 251 4.68 -9.41 -3.41
N LEU A 252 4.55 -10.58 -2.80
CA LEU A 252 3.38 -11.44 -2.92
C LEU A 252 2.70 -11.62 -1.56
N GLY A 253 1.45 -11.22 -1.47
CA GLY A 253 0.61 -11.45 -0.30
C GLY A 253 0.00 -12.85 -0.29
N GLY A 254 -0.08 -13.47 0.87
CA GLY A 254 -0.85 -14.70 1.10
C GLY A 254 -2.36 -14.44 1.08
N SER A 255 -3.18 -15.50 0.94
CA SER A 255 -4.63 -15.38 1.11
C SER A 255 -5.03 -15.14 2.58
N GLN A 256 -6.32 -14.94 2.83
CA GLN A 256 -6.88 -14.64 4.14
C GLN A 256 -6.13 -13.51 4.85
N TRP A 257 -6.21 -12.31 4.23
CA TRP A 257 -5.58 -11.09 4.76
C TRP A 257 -4.06 -11.21 4.95
N ASN A 258 -3.36 -11.74 3.94
CA ASN A 258 -1.92 -12.00 3.96
C ASN A 258 -1.46 -12.96 5.09
N GLY A 259 -2.38 -13.78 5.62
CA GLY A 259 -2.11 -14.72 6.71
C GLY A 259 -1.86 -16.17 6.27
N ASN A 260 -2.21 -16.55 5.04
CA ASN A 260 -2.16 -17.94 4.58
C ASN A 260 -1.34 -18.12 3.29
N PHE A 261 -0.22 -18.82 3.40
CA PHE A 261 0.70 -19.11 2.28
C PHE A 261 0.53 -20.51 1.67
N LYS A 262 -0.42 -21.31 2.13
CA LYS A 262 -0.70 -22.65 1.59
C LYS A 262 -1.13 -22.68 0.12
N PRO A 263 -1.75 -21.61 -0.46
CA PRO A 263 -2.03 -21.55 -1.88
C PRO A 263 -0.80 -21.60 -2.79
N PHE A 264 0.36 -21.18 -2.32
CA PHE A 264 1.60 -21.20 -3.10
C PHE A 264 2.18 -22.62 -3.18
N LYS A 265 2.13 -23.23 -4.37
CA LYS A 265 2.65 -24.57 -4.66
C LYS A 265 4.01 -24.53 -5.35
N ASP A 266 4.24 -23.48 -6.14
CA ASP A 266 5.49 -23.17 -6.80
C ASP A 266 5.89 -21.74 -6.40
N ALA A 267 6.34 -21.60 -5.15
CA ALA A 267 6.55 -20.32 -4.50
C ALA A 267 7.86 -19.61 -4.92
N LYS A 268 8.68 -20.21 -5.80
CA LYS A 268 9.97 -19.64 -6.24
C LYS A 268 10.13 -19.73 -7.76
N TYR A 269 9.23 -19.07 -8.47
CA TYR A 269 9.19 -19.07 -9.94
C TYR A 269 9.86 -17.85 -10.59
N ASP A 270 10.37 -16.93 -9.78
CA ASP A 270 11.16 -15.77 -10.19
C ASP A 270 12.21 -15.50 -9.11
N ASP A 271 13.40 -15.02 -9.50
CA ASP A 271 14.53 -14.87 -8.58
C ASP A 271 14.42 -13.60 -7.69
N LYS A 272 13.52 -12.68 -8.02
CA LYS A 272 13.29 -11.41 -7.29
C LYS A 272 11.90 -11.37 -6.68
N LEU A 273 11.52 -12.44 -5.98
CA LEU A 273 10.28 -12.52 -5.20
C LEU A 273 10.56 -12.30 -3.71
N MET A 274 9.66 -11.60 -3.07
CA MET A 274 9.56 -11.42 -1.63
C MET A 274 8.11 -11.67 -1.19
N TYR A 275 7.90 -12.11 0.05
CA TYR A 275 6.56 -12.32 0.58
C TYR A 275 6.19 -11.26 1.61
N THR A 276 4.90 -10.92 1.66
CA THR A 276 4.33 -10.01 2.67
C THR A 276 3.29 -10.72 3.51
N CYS A 277 3.34 -10.53 4.82
CA CYS A 277 2.35 -11.02 5.77
C CYS A 277 1.83 -9.88 6.64
N HIS A 278 0.64 -10.04 7.23
CA HIS A 278 0.00 -9.04 8.10
C HIS A 278 -0.40 -9.65 9.43
N ARG A 279 -0.31 -8.87 10.51
CA ARG A 279 -0.79 -9.28 11.82
C ARG A 279 -1.06 -8.09 12.74
N TYR A 280 -2.27 -8.07 13.31
CA TYR A 280 -2.72 -7.00 14.20
C TYR A 280 -2.98 -7.46 15.64
N GLY A 281 -2.77 -8.71 15.96
CA GLY A 281 -3.08 -9.23 17.29
C GLY A 281 -2.49 -10.63 17.58
N GLY A 282 -2.91 -11.19 18.69
CA GLY A 282 -2.36 -12.42 19.23
C GLY A 282 -1.18 -12.17 20.18
N ALA A 283 -0.53 -13.22 20.67
CA ALA A 283 0.65 -13.07 21.51
C ALA A 283 1.83 -12.50 20.70
N PRO A 284 2.58 -11.49 21.20
CA PRO A 284 3.75 -10.97 20.51
C PRO A 284 4.96 -11.88 20.77
N THR A 285 4.92 -13.11 20.25
CA THR A 285 5.95 -14.14 20.45
C THR A 285 6.35 -14.78 19.13
N LYS A 286 7.52 -15.43 19.12
CA LYS A 286 8.02 -16.16 17.95
C LYS A 286 7.08 -17.26 17.50
N GLU A 287 6.44 -17.96 18.44
CA GLU A 287 5.47 -19.04 18.14
C GLU A 287 4.29 -18.52 17.34
N ALA A 288 3.84 -17.28 17.60
CA ALA A 288 2.74 -16.66 16.88
C ALA A 288 3.04 -16.33 15.41
N ILE A 289 4.32 -16.26 15.03
CA ILE A 289 4.77 -16.04 13.64
C ILE A 289 5.53 -17.23 13.07
N GLN A 290 5.49 -18.38 13.75
CA GLN A 290 6.27 -19.56 13.34
C GLN A 290 5.90 -20.08 11.95
N GLU A 291 4.63 -19.99 11.56
CA GLU A 291 4.19 -20.39 10.21
C GLU A 291 4.79 -19.51 9.10
N PHE A 292 4.94 -18.21 9.35
CA PHE A 292 5.58 -17.28 8.41
C PHE A 292 7.07 -17.55 8.30
N ILE A 293 7.75 -17.78 9.44
CA ILE A 293 9.17 -18.16 9.48
C ILE A 293 9.38 -19.47 8.71
N ALA A 294 8.57 -20.50 8.99
CA ALA A 294 8.69 -21.79 8.35
C ALA A 294 8.46 -21.72 6.82
N PHE A 295 7.48 -20.93 6.37
CA PHE A 295 7.26 -20.72 4.94
C PHE A 295 8.46 -19.98 4.31
N ARG A 296 8.89 -18.84 4.86
CA ARG A 296 10.07 -18.08 4.41
C ARG A 296 11.30 -18.98 4.25
N ASP A 297 11.60 -19.77 5.29
CA ASP A 297 12.77 -20.64 5.32
C ASP A 297 12.67 -21.78 4.30
N SER A 298 11.45 -22.30 4.07
CA SER A 298 11.21 -23.38 3.11
C SER A 298 11.44 -22.93 1.66
N VAL A 299 11.10 -21.68 1.33
CA VAL A 299 11.28 -21.11 -0.01
C VAL A 299 12.64 -20.40 -0.17
N ASN A 300 13.30 -20.10 0.95
CA ASN A 300 14.55 -19.34 1.00
C ASN A 300 14.45 -18.01 0.21
N LEU A 301 13.42 -17.22 0.51
CA LEU A 301 13.14 -15.88 -0.03
C LEU A 301 12.81 -14.91 1.12
N PRO A 302 13.04 -13.60 0.99
CA PRO A 302 12.71 -12.64 2.03
C PRO A 302 11.21 -12.58 2.32
N MET A 303 10.88 -12.22 3.56
CA MET A 303 9.53 -11.93 4.00
C MET A 303 9.55 -10.70 4.92
N TYR A 304 8.55 -9.85 4.81
CA TYR A 304 8.34 -8.77 5.76
C TYR A 304 6.88 -8.72 6.23
N MET A 305 6.66 -8.05 7.34
CA MET A 305 5.34 -7.78 7.89
C MET A 305 4.85 -6.45 7.31
N GLY A 306 4.04 -6.50 6.25
CA GLY A 306 3.55 -5.33 5.51
C GLY A 306 2.65 -4.43 6.35
N GLU A 307 1.95 -5.03 7.33
CA GLU A 307 1.12 -4.27 8.26
C GLU A 307 1.16 -4.83 9.67
N ILE A 308 1.40 -3.92 10.61
CA ILE A 308 1.18 -4.06 12.05
C ILE A 308 0.52 -2.78 12.55
N GLY A 309 -0.28 -2.85 13.59
CA GLY A 309 -0.97 -1.66 14.12
C GLY A 309 -2.17 -2.03 14.97
N HIS A 310 -3.08 -1.09 15.19
CA HIS A 310 -4.36 -1.28 15.89
C HIS A 310 -4.27 -2.07 17.22
N ASN A 311 -3.18 -1.90 17.95
CA ASN A 311 -2.93 -2.59 19.22
C ASN A 311 -2.24 -1.62 20.20
N THR A 312 -1.96 -2.03 21.44
CA THR A 312 -1.29 -1.18 22.42
C THR A 312 0.18 -0.93 22.07
N SER A 313 0.74 0.15 22.58
CA SER A 313 2.16 0.49 22.40
C SER A 313 3.10 -0.59 22.94
N GLU A 314 2.75 -1.25 24.04
CA GLU A 314 3.54 -2.36 24.62
C GLU A 314 3.53 -3.59 23.70
N TRP A 315 2.36 -3.89 23.11
CA TRP A 315 2.26 -4.98 22.13
C TRP A 315 3.11 -4.67 20.92
N GLN A 316 3.01 -3.44 20.36
CA GLN A 316 3.80 -3.01 19.20
C GLN A 316 5.29 -3.15 19.46
N SER A 317 5.77 -2.63 20.60
CA SER A 317 7.18 -2.72 20.98
C SER A 317 7.66 -4.17 21.05
N SER A 318 6.89 -5.05 21.70
CA SER A 318 7.23 -6.46 21.85
C SER A 318 7.21 -7.18 20.51
N PHE A 319 6.23 -6.89 19.65
CA PHE A 319 6.06 -7.57 18.38
C PHE A 319 7.12 -7.13 17.35
N CYS A 320 7.44 -5.84 17.27
CA CYS A 320 8.55 -5.34 16.44
C CYS A 320 9.87 -6.05 16.79
N LYS A 321 10.16 -6.18 18.08
CA LYS A 321 11.35 -6.89 18.54
C LYS A 321 11.38 -8.37 18.12
N VAL A 322 10.25 -9.07 18.25
CA VAL A 322 10.14 -10.46 17.79
C VAL A 322 10.40 -10.58 16.29
N MET A 323 9.90 -9.65 15.49
CA MET A 323 10.15 -9.67 14.05
C MET A 323 11.60 -9.38 13.70
N GLU A 324 12.20 -8.35 14.29
CA GLU A 324 13.61 -7.99 14.10
C GLU A 324 14.55 -9.13 14.48
N GLU A 325 14.31 -9.79 15.64
CA GLU A 325 15.09 -10.97 16.09
C GLU A 325 14.97 -12.18 15.16
N ASN A 326 13.95 -12.22 14.30
CA ASN A 326 13.73 -13.30 13.31
C ASN A 326 13.98 -12.86 11.87
N ASN A 327 14.66 -11.74 11.64
CA ASN A 327 14.97 -11.18 10.32
C ASN A 327 13.69 -10.96 9.47
N ILE A 328 12.65 -10.40 10.07
CA ILE A 328 11.43 -9.96 9.41
C ILE A 328 11.32 -8.45 9.59
N GLY A 329 11.46 -7.69 8.50
CA GLY A 329 11.20 -6.26 8.49
C GLY A 329 9.70 -5.96 8.65
N TRP A 330 9.34 -4.72 8.90
CA TRP A 330 7.95 -4.36 9.13
C TRP A 330 7.62 -2.93 8.72
N THR A 331 6.33 -2.67 8.44
CA THR A 331 5.75 -1.34 8.27
C THR A 331 4.50 -1.18 9.15
N PHE A 332 4.44 -0.06 9.87
CA PHE A 332 3.36 0.26 10.80
C PHE A 332 2.15 0.85 10.08
N TRP A 333 0.94 0.40 10.42
CA TRP A 333 -0.33 0.87 9.89
C TRP A 333 -1.15 1.64 10.90
N PRO A 334 -1.62 2.85 10.57
CA PRO A 334 -1.15 3.71 9.49
C PRO A 334 -0.29 4.88 10.03
N TYR A 335 0.34 5.59 9.12
CA TYR A 335 1.06 6.83 9.47
C TYR A 335 0.11 7.87 10.08
N LYS A 336 -1.07 8.11 9.47
CA LYS A 336 -1.97 9.20 9.84
C LYS A 336 -3.43 8.74 9.88
N LYS A 337 -4.17 9.04 10.95
CA LYS A 337 -5.62 8.87 11.05
C LYS A 337 -6.24 9.69 12.19
N LYS A 338 -7.57 9.55 12.39
CA LYS A 338 -8.38 10.37 13.30
C LYS A 338 -8.14 10.16 14.81
N ASP A 339 -7.45 9.15 15.24
CA ASP A 339 -7.23 8.81 16.65
C ASP A 339 -5.75 8.68 17.02
N ASP A 340 -5.45 8.11 18.16
CA ASP A 340 -4.10 7.98 18.71
C ASP A 340 -3.35 6.70 18.33
N SER A 341 -4.02 5.71 17.70
CA SER A 341 -3.37 4.48 17.25
C SER A 341 -2.74 4.62 15.86
N CYS A 342 -1.89 5.64 15.70
CA CYS A 342 -1.16 6.01 14.48
C CYS A 342 0.09 6.80 14.85
N ILE A 343 0.93 7.15 13.89
CA ILE A 343 2.10 8.02 14.11
C ILE A 343 1.68 9.49 14.26
N MET A 344 0.71 9.94 13.44
CA MET A 344 0.20 11.31 13.44
C MET A 344 -1.32 11.32 13.60
N GLY A 345 -1.81 11.79 14.75
CA GLY A 345 -3.25 11.89 15.03
C GLY A 345 -3.89 13.13 14.44
N ILE A 346 -5.03 12.98 13.75
CA ILE A 346 -5.85 14.07 13.22
C ILE A 346 -6.91 14.41 14.22
N GLN A 347 -6.97 15.68 14.63
CA GLN A 347 -8.09 16.17 15.43
C GLN A 347 -9.34 16.33 14.56
N MET A 348 -10.39 15.61 14.89
CA MET A 348 -11.65 15.72 14.15
C MET A 348 -12.27 17.10 14.37
N PRO A 349 -12.78 17.74 13.30
CA PRO A 349 -13.37 19.07 13.42
C PRO A 349 -14.69 19.03 14.17
N ASP A 350 -15.08 20.20 14.71
CA ASP A 350 -16.44 20.40 15.23
C ASP A 350 -17.48 19.99 14.19
N ASN A 351 -18.56 19.38 14.66
CA ASN A 351 -19.68 18.91 13.83
C ASN A 351 -19.37 17.74 12.88
N TRP A 352 -18.18 17.12 12.92
CA TRP A 352 -17.90 15.90 12.14
C TRP A 352 -18.85 14.74 12.52
N ASN A 353 -19.33 14.71 13.76
CA ASN A 353 -20.31 13.74 14.23
C ASN A 353 -21.62 13.74 13.42
N HIS A 354 -22.01 14.87 12.80
CA HIS A 354 -23.17 14.93 11.91
C HIS A 354 -22.90 14.24 10.57
N ILE A 355 -21.66 14.25 10.08
CA ILE A 355 -21.24 13.51 8.90
C ILE A 355 -21.23 12.01 9.22
N VAL A 356 -20.70 11.62 10.38
CA VAL A 356 -20.75 10.23 10.85
C VAL A 356 -22.20 9.76 11.01
N ALA A 357 -23.07 10.54 11.63
CA ALA A 357 -24.49 10.18 11.77
C ALA A 357 -25.19 10.02 10.40
N PHE A 358 -24.85 10.85 9.42
CA PHE A 358 -25.37 10.71 8.06
C PHE A 358 -24.83 9.43 7.39
N SER A 359 -23.55 9.11 7.55
CA SER A 359 -22.94 7.90 6.98
C SER A 359 -23.61 6.60 7.46
N GLU A 360 -24.09 6.60 8.71
CA GLU A 360 -24.74 5.46 9.37
C GLU A 360 -26.27 5.43 9.18
N SER A 361 -26.85 6.49 8.61
CA SER A 361 -28.29 6.57 8.41
C SER A 361 -28.76 5.71 7.22
N PRO A 362 -30.04 5.30 7.18
CA PRO A 362 -30.63 4.70 6.00
C PRO A 362 -30.56 5.64 4.80
N ARG A 363 -30.02 5.15 3.66
CA ARG A 363 -29.81 5.92 2.41
C ARG A 363 -30.19 5.12 1.17
N GLY A 364 -31.08 4.13 1.30
CA GLY A 364 -31.54 3.28 0.22
C GLY A 364 -32.53 3.96 -0.74
N SER A 365 -33.03 5.16 -0.38
CA SER A 365 -33.92 5.96 -1.22
C SER A 365 -33.63 7.44 -1.15
N TYR A 366 -34.01 8.20 -2.20
CA TYR A 366 -33.86 9.66 -2.18
C TYR A 366 -34.65 10.34 -1.06
N ALA A 367 -35.74 9.75 -0.60
CA ALA A 367 -36.52 10.26 0.54
C ALA A 367 -35.75 10.12 1.86
N GLU A 368 -35.10 8.99 2.07
CA GLU A 368 -34.23 8.74 3.23
C GLU A 368 -33.02 9.68 3.24
N ILE A 369 -32.33 9.82 2.09
CA ILE A 369 -31.21 10.74 1.93
C ILE A 369 -31.62 12.17 2.29
N ARG A 370 -32.74 12.67 1.73
CA ARG A 370 -33.23 14.02 2.04
C ARG A 370 -33.58 14.20 3.52
N LYS A 371 -34.17 13.18 4.13
CA LYS A 371 -34.55 13.21 5.56
C LYS A 371 -33.34 13.22 6.49
N ALA A 372 -32.31 12.45 6.15
CA ALA A 372 -31.11 12.30 6.96
C ALA A 372 -30.12 13.47 6.82
N ARG A 373 -30.19 14.23 5.71
CA ARG A 373 -29.20 15.26 5.37
C ARG A 373 -29.22 16.40 6.41
N PRO A 374 -28.06 16.65 7.07
CA PRO A 374 -27.90 17.73 8.03
C PRO A 374 -27.78 19.10 7.35
N ASP A 375 -27.62 20.15 8.15
CA ASP A 375 -27.37 21.50 7.66
C ASP A 375 -26.12 21.56 6.76
N GLN A 376 -26.30 22.15 5.58
CA GLN A 376 -25.28 22.12 4.52
C GLN A 376 -24.09 23.05 4.80
N GLN A 377 -24.32 24.20 5.44
CA GLN A 377 -23.22 25.10 5.80
C GLN A 377 -22.34 24.48 6.86
N MET A 378 -22.96 23.86 7.84
CA MET A 378 -22.28 23.21 8.94
C MET A 378 -21.38 22.07 8.46
N VAL A 379 -21.91 21.14 7.64
CA VAL A 379 -21.13 20.00 7.17
C VAL A 379 -20.03 20.37 6.18
N ARG A 380 -20.28 21.34 5.29
CA ARG A 380 -19.25 21.85 4.39
C ARG A 380 -18.11 22.53 5.16
N LYS A 381 -18.44 23.27 6.22
CA LYS A 381 -17.43 23.82 7.11
C LYS A 381 -16.61 22.71 7.77
N ALA A 382 -17.26 21.69 8.33
CA ALA A 382 -16.57 20.57 8.97
C ALA A 382 -15.64 19.83 7.99
N MET A 383 -16.07 19.61 6.74
CA MET A 383 -15.23 19.00 5.71
C MET A 383 -14.01 19.88 5.34
N ASN A 384 -14.19 21.19 5.22
CA ASN A 384 -13.08 22.11 4.99
C ASN A 384 -12.12 22.18 6.19
N ASP A 385 -12.64 22.18 7.41
CA ASP A 385 -11.82 22.14 8.62
C ASP A 385 -11.05 20.82 8.74
N PHE A 386 -11.62 19.69 8.30
CA PHE A 386 -10.90 18.43 8.23
C PHE A 386 -9.68 18.50 7.30
N ILE A 387 -9.80 19.15 6.13
CA ILE A 387 -8.67 19.38 5.23
C ILE A 387 -7.57 20.19 5.92
N GLN A 388 -7.92 21.18 6.76
CA GLN A 388 -6.91 21.93 7.51
C GLN A 388 -6.27 21.05 8.60
N ASN A 389 -7.09 20.28 9.31
CA ASN A 389 -6.64 19.45 10.44
C ASN A 389 -5.76 18.26 9.99
N CYS A 390 -5.92 17.76 8.77
CA CYS A 390 -5.08 16.68 8.25
C CYS A 390 -3.71 17.13 7.75
N LYS A 391 -3.45 18.45 7.64
CA LYS A 391 -2.12 18.96 7.30
C LYS A 391 -1.12 18.59 8.40
N LYS A 392 0.10 18.22 8.01
CA LYS A 392 1.15 17.74 8.91
C LYS A 392 1.36 18.66 10.13
N GLU A 393 1.38 19.97 9.93
CA GLU A 393 1.59 20.97 10.98
C GLU A 393 0.46 21.05 12.01
N ASN A 394 -0.74 20.56 11.69
CA ASN A 394 -1.92 20.57 12.55
C ASN A 394 -2.20 19.19 13.17
N CYS A 395 -1.48 18.14 12.74
CA CYS A 395 -1.58 16.80 13.32
C CYS A 395 -0.74 16.70 14.61
N ILE A 396 -1.14 15.79 15.49
CA ILE A 396 -0.46 15.54 16.76
C ILE A 396 0.40 14.29 16.68
N PRO A 397 1.74 14.40 16.84
CA PRO A 397 2.61 13.23 16.90
C PRO A 397 2.27 12.36 18.12
N GLN A 398 2.01 11.09 17.92
CA GLN A 398 1.69 10.12 18.95
C GLN A 398 2.98 9.55 19.55
N LYS A 399 3.57 10.27 20.50
CA LYS A 399 4.93 9.99 21.02
C LYS A 399 5.08 8.58 21.56
N GLU A 400 4.06 8.06 22.21
CA GLU A 400 4.07 6.72 22.79
C GLU A 400 4.21 5.66 21.70
N TYR A 401 3.39 5.73 20.65
CA TYR A 401 3.53 4.82 19.49
C TYR A 401 4.86 4.99 18.76
N ILE A 402 5.29 6.23 18.53
CA ILE A 402 6.60 6.51 17.91
C ILE A 402 7.72 5.81 18.68
N HIS A 403 7.76 5.94 20.00
CA HIS A 403 8.79 5.30 20.83
C HIS A 403 8.63 3.78 20.88
N SER A 404 7.40 3.26 20.93
CA SER A 404 7.16 1.80 20.95
C SER A 404 7.65 1.10 19.70
N LEU A 405 7.63 1.78 18.55
CA LEU A 405 8.19 1.32 17.28
C LEU A 405 9.73 1.46 17.21
N GLY A 406 10.37 1.96 18.29
CA GLY A 406 11.80 2.23 18.29
C GLY A 406 12.20 3.39 17.38
N PHE A 407 11.26 4.25 17.02
CA PHE A 407 11.52 5.53 16.37
C PHE A 407 11.87 6.61 17.41
N SER A 408 12.58 7.66 16.98
CA SER A 408 12.95 8.77 17.84
C SER A 408 12.89 10.08 17.08
N PHE A 409 12.54 11.16 17.77
CA PHE A 409 12.65 12.51 17.20
C PHE A 409 14.14 12.89 17.11
N GLN A 410 14.59 13.22 15.91
CA GLN A 410 15.93 13.79 15.66
C GLN A 410 15.91 15.29 15.75
#